data_986228680eaba21e74d0f3c229487184
#
_entry.id   986228680eaba21e74d0f3c229487184
#
_cell.length_a   1.000
_cell.length_b   1.000
_cell.length_c   1.000
_cell.angle_alpha   90.00
_cell.angle_beta   90.00
_cell.angle_gamma   90.00
#
_symmetry.space_group_name_H-M   'P 1'
#
loop_
_entity.id
_entity.type
_entity.pdbx_description
1 polymer ?
#
loop_
_entity_poly.entity_id
_entity_poly.type
_entity_poly.pdbx_seq_one_letter_code
_entity_poly.pdbx_strand_id
1 'polypeptide(L)'
;MDKEALKQILPHREPMLLVDEAYMEFSPNESVLDLTGQYDHLIVLKTCSKALGLAGIRLGFAVADKTITKALQAVKSPYNVNALSQAVGKAVLENSRLGEFCTKSLVDSRRALQTGIESLLVKKTQLETVWPSQTNFIFVKTPTAAEISRALQKEGIAVRQMDGFLRFTAGNTAENKALLKALEKVVR
;
A
#
# COMPACT_ATOMS: atom_id res chain seq x y z
N MET A 1 -8.32 9.42 -2.27
CA MET A 1 -8.93 10.77 -2.37
C MET A 1 -9.09 11.06 -3.85
N ASP A 2 -10.19 11.68 -4.26
CA ASP A 2 -10.42 12.11 -5.63
C ASP A 2 -9.59 13.38 -5.89
N LYS A 3 -8.92 13.46 -7.04
CA LYS A 3 -8.09 14.60 -7.46
C LYS A 3 -8.89 15.89 -7.58
N GLU A 4 -10.14 15.80 -8.05
CA GLU A 4 -11.03 16.96 -8.16
C GLU A 4 -11.46 17.50 -6.78
N ALA A 5 -11.73 16.61 -5.83
CA ALA A 5 -11.99 17.02 -4.45
C ALA A 5 -10.78 17.71 -3.81
N LEU A 6 -9.56 17.25 -4.14
CA LEU A 6 -8.34 17.89 -3.65
C LEU A 6 -8.15 19.29 -4.23
N LYS A 7 -8.47 19.51 -5.52
CA LYS A 7 -8.42 20.84 -6.16
C LYS A 7 -9.35 21.87 -5.51
N GLN A 8 -10.39 21.44 -4.81
CA GLN A 8 -11.27 22.36 -4.06
C GLN A 8 -10.63 22.84 -2.76
N ILE A 9 -9.73 22.02 -2.16
CA ILE A 9 -9.06 22.35 -0.91
C ILE A 9 -7.77 23.15 -1.16
N LEU A 10 -7.04 22.83 -2.23
CA LEU A 10 -5.74 23.40 -2.54
C LEU A 10 -5.70 24.94 -2.71
N PRO A 11 -6.75 25.65 -3.15
CA PRO A 11 -6.71 27.11 -3.20
C PRO A 11 -6.61 27.78 -1.81
N HIS A 12 -6.96 27.05 -0.75
CA HIS A 12 -6.79 27.53 0.63
C HIS A 12 -5.34 27.25 1.09
N ARG A 13 -4.52 28.30 1.17
CA ARG A 13 -3.07 28.19 1.37
C ARG A 13 -2.63 27.74 2.77
N GLU A 14 -3.52 27.66 3.71
CA GLU A 14 -3.25 27.17 5.07
C GLU A 14 -4.29 26.13 5.46
N PRO A 15 -3.86 25.03 6.07
CA PRO A 15 -2.49 24.59 6.41
C PRO A 15 -1.72 23.97 5.24
N MET A 16 -0.42 23.67 5.44
CA MET A 16 0.36 22.86 4.51
C MET A 16 -0.30 21.50 4.33
N LEU A 17 -0.44 21.06 3.09
CA LEU A 17 -1.12 19.81 2.74
C LEU A 17 -0.10 18.73 2.36
N LEU A 18 -0.15 17.60 3.09
CA LEU A 18 0.65 16.43 2.80
C LEU A 18 -0.25 15.30 2.31
N VAL A 19 0.00 14.83 1.09
CA VAL A 19 -0.73 13.72 0.47
C VAL A 19 0.18 12.50 0.41
N ASP A 20 -0.22 11.43 1.12
CA ASP A 20 0.51 10.16 1.10
C ASP A 20 -0.02 9.28 -0.03
N GLU A 21 0.77 9.14 -1.09
CA GLU A 21 0.49 8.29 -2.24
C GLU A 21 1.23 6.94 -2.19
N ALA A 22 1.53 6.41 -1.02
CA ALA A 22 2.27 5.15 -0.88
C ALA A 22 1.58 3.93 -1.54
N TYR A 23 0.29 4.02 -1.81
CA TYR A 23 -0.51 2.97 -2.46
C TYR A 23 -1.21 3.43 -3.75
N MET A 24 -0.88 4.59 -4.27
CA MET A 24 -1.56 5.19 -5.43
C MET A 24 -1.49 4.29 -6.67
N GLU A 25 -0.38 3.60 -6.87
CA GLU A 25 -0.18 2.71 -8.02
C GLU A 25 -1.18 1.53 -8.07
N PHE A 26 -1.83 1.19 -6.95
CA PHE A 26 -2.87 0.15 -6.87
C PHE A 26 -4.28 0.71 -7.08
N SER A 27 -4.44 2.02 -7.09
CA SER A 27 -5.71 2.72 -7.25
C SER A 27 -6.00 2.99 -8.72
N PRO A 28 -7.29 3.01 -9.13
CA PRO A 28 -7.67 3.51 -10.44
C PRO A 28 -7.62 5.05 -10.53
N ASN A 29 -7.46 5.74 -9.39
CA ASN A 29 -7.41 7.20 -9.36
C ASN A 29 -6.07 7.73 -9.90
N GLU A 30 -6.08 8.98 -10.36
CA GLU A 30 -4.88 9.66 -10.81
C GLU A 30 -4.05 10.20 -9.64
N SER A 31 -2.73 10.17 -9.81
CA SER A 31 -1.80 10.85 -8.90
C SER A 31 -2.00 12.36 -8.94
N VAL A 32 -1.77 13.01 -7.81
CA VAL A 32 -1.79 14.47 -7.71
C VAL A 32 -0.40 15.08 -7.80
N LEU A 33 0.58 14.30 -8.22
CA LEU A 33 1.98 14.69 -8.33
C LEU A 33 2.18 15.90 -9.25
N ASP A 34 1.42 16.01 -10.32
CA ASP A 34 1.45 17.12 -11.27
C ASP A 34 0.97 18.45 -10.67
N LEU A 35 0.27 18.43 -9.55
CA LEU A 35 -0.19 19.61 -8.84
C LEU A 35 0.90 20.26 -7.96
N THR A 36 1.97 19.56 -7.64
CA THR A 36 3.06 20.08 -6.79
C THR A 36 3.78 21.29 -7.39
N GLY A 37 3.75 21.45 -8.73
CA GLY A 37 4.28 22.63 -9.41
C GLY A 37 3.32 23.83 -9.45
N GLN A 38 2.05 23.64 -9.05
CA GLN A 38 1.00 24.66 -9.07
C GLN A 38 0.67 25.20 -7.69
N TYR A 39 0.92 24.41 -6.64
CA TYR A 39 0.59 24.71 -5.24
C TYR A 39 1.82 24.58 -4.37
N ASP A 40 2.32 25.71 -3.89
CA ASP A 40 3.57 25.85 -3.14
C ASP A 40 3.52 25.26 -1.70
N HIS A 41 2.34 24.91 -1.21
CA HIS A 41 2.08 24.29 0.10
C HIS A 41 1.71 22.80 0.00
N LEU A 42 1.75 22.19 -1.21
CA LEU A 42 1.47 20.76 -1.42
C LEU A 42 2.75 19.93 -1.36
N ILE A 43 2.73 18.87 -0.55
CA ILE A 43 3.75 17.83 -0.49
C ILE A 43 3.11 16.49 -0.84
N VAL A 44 3.68 15.77 -1.81
CA VAL A 44 3.26 14.41 -2.17
C VAL A 44 4.32 13.42 -1.78
N LEU A 45 3.96 12.40 -1.00
CA LEU A 45 4.86 11.31 -0.62
C LEU A 45 4.68 10.12 -1.55
N LYS A 46 5.80 9.58 -2.03
CA LYS A 46 5.88 8.37 -2.86
C LYS A 46 6.84 7.36 -2.23
N THR A 47 6.64 6.07 -2.49
CA THR A 47 7.53 5.03 -1.96
C THR A 47 7.82 3.93 -2.97
N CYS A 48 9.05 3.43 -2.97
CA CYS A 48 9.42 2.20 -3.69
C CYS A 48 9.04 0.91 -2.93
N SER A 49 8.58 1.03 -1.69
CA SER A 49 8.38 -0.11 -0.79
C SER A 49 7.16 -0.98 -1.13
N LYS A 50 6.21 -0.50 -1.93
CA LYS A 50 4.91 -1.16 -2.16
C LYS A 50 4.80 -1.69 -3.59
N ALA A 51 4.37 -0.87 -4.53
CA ALA A 51 4.13 -1.29 -5.90
C ALA A 51 5.40 -1.82 -6.61
N LEU A 52 6.55 -1.25 -6.31
CA LEU A 52 7.83 -1.67 -6.87
C LEU A 52 8.49 -2.85 -6.12
N GLY A 53 7.92 -3.32 -5.00
CA GLY A 53 8.46 -4.45 -4.24
C GLY A 53 9.79 -4.20 -3.53
N LEU A 54 10.23 -2.95 -3.44
CA LEU A 54 11.57 -2.56 -2.97
C LEU A 54 11.59 -2.13 -1.49
N ALA A 55 10.80 -2.77 -0.63
CA ALA A 55 10.72 -2.41 0.79
C ALA A 55 12.09 -2.47 1.50
N GLY A 56 12.96 -3.40 1.10
CA GLY A 56 14.28 -3.61 1.72
C GLY A 56 15.28 -2.47 1.47
N ILE A 57 15.17 -1.71 0.38
CA ILE A 57 16.09 -0.62 0.07
C ILE A 57 15.78 0.69 0.80
N ARG A 58 14.64 0.78 1.50
CA ARG A 58 14.23 1.94 2.32
C ARG A 58 14.22 3.26 1.55
N LEU A 59 13.69 3.27 0.31
CA LEU A 59 13.65 4.43 -0.58
C LEU A 59 12.23 4.96 -0.74
N GLY A 60 12.08 6.27 -0.57
CA GLY A 60 10.87 7.04 -0.81
C GLY A 60 11.21 8.47 -1.20
N PHE A 61 10.19 9.22 -1.60
CA PHE A 61 10.33 10.57 -2.12
C PHE A 61 9.29 11.49 -1.49
N ALA A 62 9.70 12.72 -1.18
CA ALA A 62 8.80 13.84 -0.95
C ALA A 62 8.93 14.78 -2.16
N VAL A 63 7.85 15.01 -2.87
CA VAL A 63 7.80 15.90 -4.03
C VAL A 63 6.99 17.13 -3.66
N ALA A 64 7.57 18.31 -3.84
CA ALA A 64 6.97 19.58 -3.44
C ALA A 64 7.60 20.74 -4.24
N ASP A 65 7.10 21.95 -4.03
CA ASP A 65 7.75 23.18 -4.53
C ASP A 65 9.21 23.29 -4.09
N LYS A 66 9.99 24.07 -4.83
CA LYS A 66 11.44 24.26 -4.58
C LYS A 66 11.73 24.82 -3.18
N THR A 67 10.85 25.66 -2.63
CA THR A 67 11.03 26.27 -1.30
C THR A 67 10.92 25.21 -0.22
N ILE A 68 9.88 24.38 -0.28
CA ILE A 68 9.70 23.25 0.64
C ILE A 68 10.82 22.24 0.47
N THR A 69 11.18 21.89 -0.77
CA THR A 69 12.26 20.93 -1.04
C THR A 69 13.59 21.40 -0.45
N LYS A 70 13.93 22.69 -0.53
CA LYS A 70 15.12 23.27 0.12
C LYS A 70 15.05 23.16 1.64
N ALA A 71 13.87 23.46 2.23
CA ALA A 71 13.68 23.35 3.69
C ALA A 71 13.84 21.90 4.16
N LEU A 72 13.26 20.94 3.45
CA LEU A 72 13.42 19.51 3.74
C LEU A 72 14.87 19.05 3.61
N GLN A 73 15.59 19.55 2.60
CA GLN A 73 17.03 19.26 2.42
C GLN A 73 17.89 19.82 3.57
N ALA A 74 17.53 20.98 4.11
CA ALA A 74 18.28 21.60 5.20
C ALA A 74 18.15 20.83 6.53
N VAL A 75 17.01 20.16 6.78
CA VAL A 75 16.75 19.45 8.03
C VAL A 75 16.95 17.94 7.95
N LYS A 76 17.04 17.37 6.75
CA LYS A 76 17.26 15.92 6.61
C LYS A 76 18.64 15.52 7.11
N SER A 77 18.75 14.32 7.71
CA SER A 77 20.06 13.72 8.02
C SER A 77 20.94 13.60 6.76
N PRO A 78 22.22 13.92 6.85
CA PRO A 78 23.17 13.53 5.80
C PRO A 78 23.20 12.00 5.70
N TYR A 79 23.40 11.49 4.48
CA TYR A 79 23.56 10.05 4.21
C TYR A 79 22.34 9.16 4.60
N ASN A 80 21.14 9.71 4.68
CA ASN A 80 19.92 8.97 5.03
C ASN A 80 19.53 7.87 4.02
N VAL A 81 20.00 7.96 2.77
CA VAL A 81 19.85 6.93 1.74
C VAL A 81 21.24 6.52 1.27
N ASN A 82 21.58 5.24 1.43
CA ASN A 82 22.89 4.71 1.02
C ASN A 82 23.00 4.59 -0.51
N ALA A 83 24.26 4.52 -1.01
CA ALA A 83 24.54 4.50 -2.45
C ALA A 83 23.91 3.29 -3.17
N LEU A 84 23.87 2.11 -2.54
CA LEU A 84 23.26 0.92 -3.12
C LEU A 84 21.76 1.10 -3.32
N SER A 85 21.05 1.62 -2.31
CA SER A 85 19.62 1.94 -2.42
C SER A 85 19.33 2.95 -3.52
N GLN A 86 20.19 3.97 -3.67
CA GLN A 86 20.07 4.96 -4.75
C GLN A 86 20.28 4.31 -6.13
N ALA A 87 21.30 3.48 -6.29
CA ALA A 87 21.60 2.80 -7.56
C ALA A 87 20.46 1.85 -7.98
N VAL A 88 19.96 1.02 -7.05
CA VAL A 88 18.83 0.11 -7.31
C VAL A 88 17.56 0.91 -7.61
N GLY A 89 17.27 1.93 -6.83
CA GLY A 89 16.09 2.77 -7.05
C GLY A 89 16.11 3.45 -8.41
N LYS A 90 17.25 4.01 -8.81
CA LYS A 90 17.44 4.62 -10.13
C LYS A 90 17.19 3.61 -11.25
N ALA A 91 17.82 2.45 -11.20
CA ALA A 91 17.68 1.41 -12.24
C ALA A 91 16.22 0.95 -12.41
N VAL A 92 15.47 0.83 -11.31
CA VAL A 92 14.04 0.41 -11.37
C VAL A 92 13.15 1.54 -11.88
N LEU A 93 13.38 2.79 -11.44
CA LEU A 93 12.58 3.94 -11.87
C LEU A 93 12.80 4.30 -13.34
N GLU A 94 13.99 4.05 -13.88
CA GLU A 94 14.29 4.22 -15.31
C GLU A 94 13.62 3.14 -16.19
N ASN A 95 13.07 2.06 -15.59
CA ASN A 95 12.38 0.98 -16.28
C ASN A 95 10.88 0.98 -15.95
N SER A 96 10.13 1.87 -16.59
CA SER A 96 8.67 2.01 -16.37
C SER A 96 7.90 0.70 -16.61
N ARG A 97 8.29 -0.08 -17.62
CA ARG A 97 7.64 -1.37 -17.94
C ARG A 97 7.73 -2.37 -16.80
N LEU A 98 8.85 -2.39 -16.07
CA LEU A 98 9.00 -3.25 -14.89
C LEU A 98 8.03 -2.83 -13.78
N GLY A 99 7.92 -1.52 -13.51
CA GLY A 99 6.99 -0.99 -12.53
C GLY A 99 5.53 -1.30 -12.84
N GLU A 100 5.11 -1.11 -14.08
CA GLU A 100 3.76 -1.44 -14.57
C GLU A 100 3.46 -2.94 -14.45
N PHE A 101 4.40 -3.80 -14.86
CA PHE A 101 4.27 -5.25 -14.76
C PHE A 101 4.12 -5.70 -13.30
N CYS A 102 4.97 -5.21 -12.40
CA CYS A 102 4.91 -5.53 -10.97
C CYS A 102 3.58 -5.09 -10.35
N THR A 103 3.16 -3.87 -10.62
CA THR A 103 1.90 -3.30 -10.11
C THR A 103 0.70 -4.11 -10.60
N LYS A 104 0.62 -4.40 -11.90
CA LYS A 104 -0.47 -5.20 -12.47
C LYS A 104 -0.53 -6.59 -11.84
N SER A 105 0.60 -7.28 -11.73
CA SER A 105 0.68 -8.60 -11.11
C SER A 105 0.16 -8.60 -9.66
N LEU A 106 0.53 -7.58 -8.88
CA LEU A 106 0.07 -7.44 -7.49
C LEU A 106 -1.43 -7.11 -7.39
N VAL A 107 -1.96 -6.27 -8.29
CA VAL A 107 -3.40 -5.97 -8.35
C VAL A 107 -4.21 -7.22 -8.70
N ASP A 108 -3.76 -8.00 -9.69
CA ASP A 108 -4.44 -9.23 -10.10
C ASP A 108 -4.40 -10.27 -8.96
N SER A 109 -3.25 -10.42 -8.30
CA SER A 109 -3.08 -11.30 -7.14
C SER A 109 -4.00 -10.89 -5.98
N ARG A 110 -4.08 -9.61 -5.65
CA ARG A 110 -4.97 -9.09 -4.61
C ARG A 110 -6.45 -9.34 -4.95
N ARG A 111 -6.85 -9.11 -6.21
CA ARG A 111 -8.22 -9.38 -6.65
C ARG A 111 -8.59 -10.86 -6.49
N ALA A 112 -7.71 -11.76 -6.91
CA ALA A 112 -7.92 -13.20 -6.75
C ALA A 112 -8.04 -13.61 -5.27
N LEU A 113 -7.18 -13.06 -4.40
CA LEU A 113 -7.24 -13.31 -2.97
C LEU A 113 -8.54 -12.75 -2.36
N GLN A 114 -8.96 -11.56 -2.76
CA GLN A 114 -10.20 -10.94 -2.28
C GLN A 114 -11.41 -11.80 -2.62
N THR A 115 -11.55 -12.24 -3.87
CA THR A 115 -12.64 -13.14 -4.30
C THR A 115 -12.64 -14.45 -3.49
N GLY A 116 -11.45 -15.01 -3.22
CA GLY A 116 -11.33 -16.21 -2.38
C GLY A 116 -11.82 -15.98 -0.95
N ILE A 117 -11.45 -14.86 -0.32
CA ILE A 117 -11.91 -14.52 1.04
C ILE A 117 -13.41 -14.22 1.06
N GLU A 118 -13.94 -13.49 0.09
CA GLU A 118 -15.38 -13.21 -0.04
C GLU A 118 -16.20 -14.50 -0.19
N SER A 119 -15.67 -15.50 -0.90
CA SER A 119 -16.31 -16.82 -1.02
C SER A 119 -16.34 -17.58 0.31
N LEU A 120 -15.34 -17.37 1.18
CA LEU A 120 -15.33 -17.94 2.53
C LEU A 120 -16.31 -17.20 3.44
N LEU A 121 -16.47 -15.88 3.30
CA LEU A 121 -17.39 -15.08 4.11
C LEU A 121 -18.84 -15.55 3.97
N VAL A 122 -19.26 -15.99 2.80
CA VAL A 122 -20.62 -16.56 2.58
C VAL A 122 -20.83 -17.84 3.36
N LYS A 123 -19.77 -18.61 3.63
CA LYS A 123 -19.84 -19.94 4.27
C LYS A 123 -19.47 -19.93 5.76
N LYS A 124 -18.84 -18.88 6.24
CA LYS A 124 -18.18 -18.84 7.55
C LYS A 124 -18.63 -17.62 8.35
N THR A 125 -19.32 -17.88 9.44
CA THR A 125 -19.94 -16.85 10.29
C THR A 125 -18.95 -16.00 11.08
N GLN A 126 -17.71 -16.43 11.22
CA GLN A 126 -16.68 -15.70 11.96
C GLN A 126 -16.09 -14.51 11.16
N LEU A 127 -16.28 -14.46 9.83
CA LEU A 127 -15.90 -13.32 9.01
C LEU A 127 -17.14 -12.45 8.79
N GLU A 128 -17.06 -11.15 9.15
CA GLU A 128 -18.22 -10.25 9.07
C GLU A 128 -18.23 -9.39 7.81
N THR A 129 -17.10 -8.77 7.48
CA THR A 129 -17.02 -7.82 6.37
C THR A 129 -15.66 -7.89 5.71
N VAL A 130 -15.65 -7.92 4.39
CA VAL A 130 -14.46 -7.71 3.54
C VAL A 130 -14.66 -6.39 2.81
N TRP A 131 -13.74 -5.43 3.00
CA TRP A 131 -13.83 -4.15 2.31
C TRP A 131 -13.16 -4.20 0.94
N PRO A 132 -13.70 -3.46 -0.04
CA PRO A 132 -13.00 -3.22 -1.31
C PRO A 132 -11.62 -2.61 -1.04
N SER A 133 -10.60 -3.08 -1.76
CA SER A 133 -9.23 -2.64 -1.55
C SER A 133 -8.65 -1.97 -2.80
N GLN A 134 -7.96 -0.86 -2.58
CA GLN A 134 -7.09 -0.17 -3.54
C GLN A 134 -5.63 -0.16 -3.04
N THR A 135 -5.22 -1.25 -2.38
CA THR A 135 -3.87 -1.46 -1.85
C THR A 135 -3.36 -2.84 -2.30
N ASN A 136 -2.27 -3.31 -1.73
CA ASN A 136 -1.77 -4.68 -1.93
C ASN A 136 -2.25 -5.66 -0.83
N PHE A 137 -3.25 -5.27 -0.04
CA PHE A 137 -3.79 -6.12 1.03
C PHE A 137 -5.32 -6.05 1.07
N ILE A 138 -5.92 -6.97 1.81
CA ILE A 138 -7.37 -7.05 2.07
C ILE A 138 -7.60 -6.87 3.56
N PHE A 139 -8.61 -6.10 3.89
CA PHE A 139 -9.01 -5.81 5.26
C PHE A 139 -10.31 -6.51 5.58
N VAL A 140 -10.33 -7.27 6.67
CA VAL A 140 -11.46 -8.12 7.05
C VAL A 140 -11.83 -7.87 8.50
N LYS A 141 -13.10 -7.60 8.76
CA LYS A 141 -13.64 -7.52 10.10
C LYS A 141 -13.97 -8.91 10.63
N THR A 142 -13.55 -9.20 11.85
CA THR A 142 -13.86 -10.45 12.54
C THR A 142 -13.68 -10.29 14.04
N PRO A 143 -14.67 -10.67 14.88
CA PRO A 143 -14.55 -10.59 16.32
C PRO A 143 -13.49 -11.56 16.88
N THR A 144 -13.15 -12.60 16.11
CA THR A 144 -12.17 -13.63 16.49
C THR A 144 -10.80 -13.43 15.85
N ALA A 145 -10.42 -12.18 15.52
CA ALA A 145 -9.17 -11.85 14.83
C ALA A 145 -7.91 -12.45 15.50
N ALA A 146 -7.82 -12.37 16.83
CA ALA A 146 -6.70 -12.94 17.59
C ALA A 146 -6.62 -14.46 17.51
N GLU A 147 -7.76 -15.14 17.52
CA GLU A 147 -7.83 -16.62 17.42
C GLU A 147 -7.43 -17.09 16.02
N ILE A 148 -8.01 -16.47 14.99
CA ILE A 148 -7.69 -16.77 13.59
C ILE A 148 -6.20 -16.51 13.32
N SER A 149 -5.66 -15.36 13.76
CA SER A 149 -4.25 -15.02 13.59
C SER A 149 -3.32 -16.09 14.23
N ARG A 150 -3.61 -16.50 15.46
CA ARG A 150 -2.85 -17.57 16.15
C ARG A 150 -2.96 -18.91 15.46
N ALA A 151 -4.14 -19.26 14.95
CA ALA A 151 -4.34 -20.50 14.22
C ALA A 151 -3.60 -20.52 12.89
N LEU A 152 -3.63 -19.40 12.12
CA LEU A 152 -2.85 -19.23 10.89
C LEU A 152 -1.34 -19.30 11.16
N GLN A 153 -0.87 -18.73 12.26
CA GLN A 153 0.54 -18.78 12.64
C GLN A 153 1.02 -20.23 12.88
N LYS A 154 0.17 -21.10 13.44
CA LYS A 154 0.47 -22.53 13.58
C LYS A 154 0.57 -23.26 12.22
N GLU A 155 -0.12 -22.77 11.21
CA GLU A 155 -0.01 -23.25 9.81
C GLU A 155 1.17 -22.58 9.06
N GLY A 156 2.04 -21.79 9.75
CA GLY A 156 3.19 -21.09 9.16
C GLY A 156 2.83 -19.79 8.41
N ILE A 157 1.62 -19.24 8.61
CA ILE A 157 1.14 -18.06 7.92
C ILE A 157 1.04 -16.88 8.88
N ALA A 158 1.83 -15.83 8.63
CA ALA A 158 1.79 -14.59 9.40
C ALA A 158 0.84 -13.58 8.73
N VAL A 159 -0.08 -13.03 9.54
CA VAL A 159 -1.02 -11.98 9.12
C VAL A 159 -0.98 -10.81 10.09
N ARG A 160 -1.39 -9.63 9.64
CA ARG A 160 -1.48 -8.47 10.54
C ARG A 160 -2.80 -8.53 11.30
N GLN A 161 -2.73 -8.81 12.60
CA GLN A 161 -3.85 -8.76 13.51
C GLN A 161 -3.98 -7.35 14.12
N MET A 162 -5.20 -6.86 14.19
CA MET A 162 -5.63 -5.65 14.90
C MET A 162 -6.89 -5.99 15.71
N ASP A 163 -7.29 -5.11 16.61
CA ASP A 163 -8.49 -5.33 17.42
C ASP A 163 -9.74 -5.39 16.53
N GLY A 164 -10.39 -6.56 16.50
CA GLY A 164 -11.55 -6.84 15.65
C GLY A 164 -11.28 -6.98 14.15
N PHE A 165 -10.00 -6.99 13.71
CA PHE A 165 -9.67 -6.98 12.27
C PHE A 165 -8.46 -7.83 11.94
N LEU A 166 -8.43 -8.33 10.70
CA LEU A 166 -7.27 -8.96 10.07
C LEU A 166 -6.93 -8.25 8.76
N ARG A 167 -5.63 -8.10 8.49
CA ARG A 167 -5.12 -7.61 7.22
C ARG A 167 -4.30 -8.70 6.55
N PHE A 168 -4.76 -9.13 5.39
CA PHE A 168 -4.12 -10.14 4.55
C PHE A 168 -3.40 -9.46 3.40
N THR A 169 -2.07 -9.52 3.37
CA THR A 169 -1.30 -9.02 2.23
C THR A 169 -1.31 -10.06 1.12
N ALA A 170 -1.62 -9.63 -0.11
CA ALA A 170 -1.56 -10.51 -1.27
C ALA A 170 -0.12 -10.90 -1.56
N GLY A 171 0.11 -12.19 -1.65
CA GLY A 171 1.36 -12.80 -2.07
C GLY A 171 1.32 -13.28 -3.53
N ASN A 172 2.18 -14.21 -3.88
CA ASN A 172 2.08 -14.91 -5.15
C ASN A 172 0.91 -15.93 -5.14
N THR A 173 0.64 -16.56 -6.29
CA THR A 173 -0.49 -17.49 -6.43
C THR A 173 -0.41 -18.68 -5.44
N ALA A 174 0.79 -19.19 -5.16
CA ALA A 174 0.97 -20.32 -4.25
C ALA A 174 0.72 -19.89 -2.79
N GLU A 175 1.23 -18.72 -2.40
CA GLU A 175 1.01 -18.12 -1.07
C GLU A 175 -0.46 -17.82 -0.82
N ASN A 176 -1.15 -17.21 -1.79
CA ASN A 176 -2.59 -16.93 -1.68
C ASN A 176 -3.42 -18.22 -1.56
N LYS A 177 -3.08 -19.27 -2.32
CA LYS A 177 -3.74 -20.58 -2.19
C LYS A 177 -3.50 -21.20 -0.83
N ALA A 178 -2.28 -21.13 -0.30
CA ALA A 178 -1.96 -21.64 1.03
C ALA A 178 -2.75 -20.89 2.11
N LEU A 179 -2.81 -19.56 2.03
CA LEU A 179 -3.60 -18.74 2.96
C LEU A 179 -5.10 -19.10 2.90
N LEU A 180 -5.70 -19.18 1.71
CA LEU A 180 -7.13 -19.52 1.57
C LEU A 180 -7.43 -20.92 2.13
N LYS A 181 -6.58 -21.90 1.85
CA LYS A 181 -6.71 -23.27 2.39
C LYS A 181 -6.61 -23.29 3.92
N ALA A 182 -5.68 -22.54 4.49
CA ALA A 182 -5.54 -22.45 5.95
C ALA A 182 -6.73 -21.72 6.57
N LEU A 183 -7.19 -20.59 5.98
CA LEU A 183 -8.39 -19.89 6.43
C LEU A 183 -9.63 -20.80 6.43
N GLU A 184 -9.84 -21.58 5.38
CA GLU A 184 -10.97 -22.52 5.30
C GLU A 184 -10.99 -23.52 6.45
N LYS A 185 -9.82 -23.94 6.95
CA LYS A 185 -9.70 -24.84 8.10
C LYS A 185 -9.95 -24.14 9.43
N VAL A 186 -9.48 -22.91 9.60
CA VAL A 186 -9.44 -22.24 10.91
C VAL A 186 -10.67 -21.38 11.20
N VAL A 187 -11.41 -20.93 10.18
CA VAL A 187 -12.68 -20.20 10.35
C VAL A 187 -13.86 -21.16 10.32
N ARG A 188 -14.87 -20.88 11.18
CA ARG A 188 -16.09 -21.68 11.35
C ARG A 188 -17.30 -21.01 10.72
#